data_7f006c7b1403f7eb0ac74aafdfe83d3f
#
_entry.id   7f006c7b1403f7eb0ac74aafdfe83d3f
#
_cell.length_a   1.000
_cell.length_b   1.000
_cell.length_c   1.000
_cell.angle_alpha   90.00
_cell.angle_beta   90.00
_cell.angle_gamma   90.00
#
_symmetry.space_group_name_H-M   'P 1'
#
loop_
_entity.id
_entity.type
_entity.pdbx_description
1 polymer ?
#
loop_
_entity_poly.entity_id
_entity_poly.type
_entity_poly.pdbx_seq_one_letter_code
_entity_poly.pdbx_strand_id
1 'polypeptide(L)'
;MATADADPFELGNGRWTRSGSVISDFIVLILIVVAIVGTAVGKLFIAALCGLVLVLVVVSRLWSRLALVDVDYLCQPASERLLVGDSFDLALTVENRKPLPLPWVLITEFVPTGLVLHRKDAMIRSQFGLTEIHETTSLSQYERVTFHHRLTARRRGHYAFGPSRIASGDIFGFYEARLGSHRRPTSLVVYPQTVPLPYLNLHSARPIGDSLSRDSRVDDL
;
A
#
# COMPACT_ATOMS: atom_id res chain seq x y z
N MET A 1 -5.76 -24.71 -13.03
CA MET A 1 -6.10 -24.97 -11.63
C MET A 1 -4.80 -25.05 -10.86
N ALA A 2 -4.40 -23.98 -10.28
CA ALA A 2 -3.42 -23.76 -9.20
C ALA A 2 -3.14 -22.25 -9.16
N THR A 3 -3.95 -21.53 -8.43
CA THR A 3 -3.66 -20.16 -7.99
C THR A 3 -2.52 -20.27 -6.98
N ALA A 4 -1.32 -19.88 -7.40
CA ALA A 4 -0.20 -19.71 -6.49
C ALA A 4 -0.58 -18.56 -5.54
N ASP A 5 -0.90 -18.95 -4.33
CA ASP A 5 -1.04 -18.09 -3.15
C ASP A 5 0.36 -17.50 -2.89
N ALA A 6 0.63 -16.34 -3.49
CA ALA A 6 1.86 -15.61 -3.23
C ALA A 6 1.71 -14.98 -1.86
N ASP A 7 2.56 -15.40 -0.95
CA ASP A 7 2.71 -14.90 0.42
C ASP A 7 2.75 -13.36 0.41
N PRO A 8 1.84 -12.66 1.09
CA PRO A 8 1.78 -11.20 1.07
C PRO A 8 3.03 -10.52 1.68
N PHE A 9 3.91 -11.28 2.33
CA PHE A 9 5.13 -10.79 2.98
C PHE A 9 6.42 -10.95 2.18
N GLU A 10 6.43 -11.66 1.05
CA GLU A 10 7.64 -11.87 0.24
C GLU A 10 8.04 -10.69 -0.67
N LEU A 11 7.53 -9.49 -0.46
CA LEU A 11 7.97 -8.31 -1.19
C LEU A 11 9.20 -7.66 -0.53
N GLY A 12 10.22 -8.48 -0.27
CA GLY A 12 11.55 -8.02 0.04
C GLY A 12 12.22 -7.38 -1.18
N ASN A 13 12.79 -6.20 -0.99
CA ASN A 13 13.73 -5.50 -1.87
C ASN A 13 13.16 -4.96 -3.17
N GLY A 14 12.34 -3.88 -3.15
CA GLY A 14 12.22 -2.93 -4.28
C GLY A 14 12.12 -3.55 -5.69
N ARG A 15 11.75 -4.81 -5.82
CA ARG A 15 11.70 -5.56 -7.06
C ARG A 15 10.42 -5.24 -7.81
N TRP A 16 10.59 -4.68 -8.96
CA TRP A 16 9.58 -4.58 -10.00
C TRP A 16 9.03 -5.96 -10.35
N THR A 17 7.82 -6.28 -9.91
CA THR A 17 7.15 -7.47 -10.42
C THR A 17 6.39 -7.07 -11.66
N ARG A 18 6.85 -7.55 -12.81
CA ARG A 18 6.16 -7.41 -14.07
C ARG A 18 5.08 -8.49 -14.17
N SER A 19 3.84 -8.09 -14.28
CA SER A 19 2.79 -8.96 -14.80
C SER A 19 2.74 -8.83 -16.33
N GLY A 20 3.83 -9.19 -16.97
CA GLY A 20 3.83 -9.46 -18.41
C GLY A 20 3.42 -10.91 -18.57
N SER A 21 2.17 -11.18 -18.99
CA SER A 21 1.73 -12.56 -19.15
C SER A 21 2.50 -13.20 -20.32
N VAL A 22 2.89 -14.46 -20.16
CA VAL A 22 3.44 -15.32 -21.23
C VAL A 22 2.55 -15.28 -22.48
N ILE A 23 1.24 -15.07 -22.28
CA ILE A 23 0.23 -14.90 -23.32
C ILE A 23 0.53 -13.68 -24.21
N SER A 24 1.05 -12.57 -23.67
CA SER A 24 1.34 -11.38 -24.48
C SER A 24 2.53 -11.61 -25.42
N ASP A 25 3.55 -12.34 -24.99
CA ASP A 25 4.71 -12.64 -25.84
C ASP A 25 4.33 -13.63 -26.95
N PHE A 26 3.40 -14.56 -26.68
CA PHE A 26 2.88 -15.48 -27.69
C PHE A 26 2.01 -14.77 -28.74
N ILE A 27 1.17 -13.82 -28.31
CA ILE A 27 0.35 -12.99 -29.21
C ILE A 27 1.26 -12.14 -30.14
N VAL A 28 2.33 -11.56 -29.60
CA VAL A 28 3.31 -10.80 -30.39
C VAL A 28 3.95 -11.68 -31.45
N LEU A 29 4.33 -12.92 -31.11
CA LEU A 29 4.90 -13.86 -32.07
C LEU A 29 3.90 -14.18 -33.20
N ILE A 30 2.64 -14.45 -32.88
CA ILE A 30 1.58 -14.71 -33.86
C ILE A 30 1.41 -13.51 -34.80
N LEU A 31 1.38 -12.28 -34.26
CA LEU A 31 1.24 -11.06 -35.05
C LEU A 31 2.41 -10.88 -36.02
N ILE A 32 3.63 -11.19 -35.58
CA ILE A 32 4.82 -11.14 -36.46
C ILE A 32 4.70 -12.16 -37.62
N VAL A 33 4.30 -13.40 -37.32
CA VAL A 33 4.13 -14.45 -38.33
C VAL A 33 3.05 -14.06 -39.33
N VAL A 34 1.88 -13.56 -38.84
CA VAL A 34 0.79 -13.13 -39.72
C VAL A 34 1.21 -11.94 -40.61
N ALA A 35 1.98 -11.00 -40.06
CA ALA A 35 2.52 -9.88 -40.84
C ALA A 35 3.45 -10.35 -41.97
N ILE A 36 4.34 -11.29 -41.68
CA ILE A 36 5.27 -11.87 -42.70
C ILE A 36 4.48 -12.64 -43.77
N VAL A 37 3.54 -13.48 -43.35
CA VAL A 37 2.72 -14.25 -44.32
C VAL A 37 1.85 -13.31 -45.14
N GLY A 38 1.27 -12.26 -44.55
CA GLY A 38 0.46 -11.26 -45.24
C GLY A 38 1.23 -10.52 -46.35
N THR A 39 2.51 -10.18 -46.08
CA THR A 39 3.38 -9.58 -47.11
C THR A 39 3.72 -10.59 -48.21
N ALA A 40 4.03 -11.84 -47.87
CA ALA A 40 4.38 -12.89 -48.82
C ALA A 40 3.23 -13.24 -49.79
N VAL A 41 1.97 -13.19 -49.27
CA VAL A 41 0.75 -13.45 -50.08
C VAL A 41 0.24 -12.21 -50.83
N GLY A 42 0.95 -11.06 -50.69
CA GLY A 42 0.55 -9.80 -51.33
C GLY A 42 -0.66 -9.11 -50.67
N LYS A 43 -1.07 -9.53 -49.50
CA LYS A 43 -2.15 -8.90 -48.70
C LYS A 43 -1.62 -7.75 -47.84
N LEU A 44 -1.20 -6.66 -48.51
CA LEU A 44 -0.53 -5.53 -47.85
C LEU A 44 -1.36 -4.90 -46.71
N PHE A 45 -2.67 -4.90 -46.85
CA PHE A 45 -3.58 -4.37 -45.81
C PHE A 45 -3.48 -5.16 -44.49
N ILE A 46 -3.40 -6.49 -44.58
CA ILE A 46 -3.27 -7.35 -43.37
C ILE A 46 -1.91 -7.12 -42.74
N ALA A 47 -0.85 -7.04 -43.52
CA ALA A 47 0.47 -6.78 -43.01
C ALA A 47 0.58 -5.39 -42.35
N ALA A 48 -0.05 -4.37 -42.93
CA ALA A 48 -0.07 -3.02 -42.38
C ALA A 48 -0.84 -2.98 -41.05
N LEU A 49 -1.98 -3.68 -40.95
CA LEU A 49 -2.77 -3.76 -39.70
C LEU A 49 -1.98 -4.46 -38.60
N CYS A 50 -1.36 -5.61 -38.88
CA CYS A 50 -0.50 -6.31 -37.92
C CYS A 50 0.71 -5.45 -37.53
N GLY A 51 1.33 -4.73 -38.45
CA GLY A 51 2.40 -3.79 -38.13
C GLY A 51 1.97 -2.67 -37.20
N LEU A 52 0.78 -2.10 -37.42
CA LEU A 52 0.23 -1.08 -36.54
C LEU A 52 0.02 -1.62 -35.12
N VAL A 53 -0.57 -2.81 -34.98
CA VAL A 53 -0.76 -3.44 -33.67
C VAL A 53 0.57 -3.74 -32.99
N LEU A 54 1.58 -4.21 -33.73
CA LEU A 54 2.92 -4.43 -33.18
C LEU A 54 3.55 -3.14 -32.64
N VAL A 55 3.42 -2.03 -33.37
CA VAL A 55 3.89 -0.72 -32.91
C VAL A 55 3.20 -0.32 -31.61
N LEU A 56 1.85 -0.49 -31.53
CA LEU A 56 1.11 -0.20 -30.31
C LEU A 56 1.59 -1.05 -29.12
N VAL A 57 1.84 -2.34 -29.33
CA VAL A 57 2.34 -3.24 -28.28
C VAL A 57 3.73 -2.81 -27.80
N VAL A 58 4.62 -2.44 -28.73
CA VAL A 58 5.98 -1.96 -28.38
C VAL A 58 5.90 -0.66 -27.57
N VAL A 59 5.06 0.29 -28.01
CA VAL A 59 4.84 1.57 -27.31
C VAL A 59 4.27 1.31 -25.92
N SER A 60 3.24 0.48 -25.77
CA SER A 60 2.65 0.12 -24.47
C SER A 60 3.67 -0.53 -23.55
N ARG A 61 4.50 -1.44 -24.08
CA ARG A 61 5.54 -2.11 -23.30
C ARG A 61 6.62 -1.14 -22.83
N LEU A 62 7.03 -0.20 -23.67
CA LEU A 62 8.00 0.85 -23.30
C LEU A 62 7.38 1.80 -22.27
N TRP A 63 6.13 2.21 -22.47
CA TRP A 63 5.40 3.06 -21.54
C TRP A 63 5.32 2.44 -20.15
N SER A 64 4.89 1.18 -20.06
CA SER A 64 4.75 0.51 -18.76
C SER A 64 6.11 0.32 -18.05
N ARG A 65 7.21 0.17 -18.80
CA ARG A 65 8.56 0.11 -18.24
C ARG A 65 8.98 1.42 -17.57
N LEU A 66 8.53 2.54 -18.13
CA LEU A 66 8.85 3.87 -17.64
C LEU A 66 7.79 4.42 -16.66
N ALA A 67 6.65 3.74 -16.57
CA ALA A 67 5.50 4.25 -15.80
C ALA A 67 5.83 4.53 -14.34
N LEU A 68 6.53 3.65 -13.65
CA LEU A 68 6.85 3.81 -12.23
C LEU A 68 8.30 4.29 -11.95
N VAL A 69 9.06 4.62 -12.99
CA VAL A 69 10.37 5.29 -12.82
C VAL A 69 10.11 6.71 -12.34
N ASP A 70 10.89 7.21 -11.38
CA ASP A 70 10.80 8.57 -10.80
C ASP A 70 9.38 8.93 -10.30
N VAL A 71 8.69 7.96 -9.74
CA VAL A 71 7.45 8.16 -8.99
C VAL A 71 7.75 8.02 -7.51
N ASP A 72 7.48 9.08 -6.75
CA ASP A 72 7.64 9.09 -5.31
C ASP A 72 6.29 8.93 -4.62
N TYR A 73 6.30 8.13 -3.55
CA TYR A 73 5.15 7.95 -2.69
C TYR A 73 5.52 8.18 -1.23
N LEU A 74 4.65 8.87 -0.51
CA LEU A 74 4.84 9.21 0.88
C LEU A 74 3.54 9.03 1.65
N CYS A 75 3.58 8.24 2.72
CA CYS A 75 2.49 8.09 3.69
C CYS A 75 2.90 8.80 4.98
N GLN A 76 2.14 9.82 5.38
CA GLN A 76 2.41 10.63 6.57
C GLN A 76 1.17 10.78 7.44
N PRO A 77 1.18 10.31 8.70
CA PRO A 77 0.18 10.70 9.69
C PRO A 77 0.45 12.15 10.14
N ALA A 78 -0.61 12.92 10.38
CA ALA A 78 -0.52 14.30 10.85
C ALA A 78 0.17 14.42 12.22
N SER A 79 0.20 13.35 13.00
CA SER A 79 0.85 13.28 14.31
C SER A 79 1.50 11.91 14.51
N GLU A 80 2.68 11.91 15.13
CA GLU A 80 3.41 10.67 15.46
C GLU A 80 2.96 10.06 16.80
N ARG A 81 2.28 10.84 17.64
CA ARG A 81 1.84 10.44 18.99
C ARG A 81 0.41 10.87 19.21
N LEU A 82 -0.42 9.94 19.68
CA LEU A 82 -1.84 10.13 19.92
C LEU A 82 -2.26 9.44 21.21
N LEU A 83 -3.42 9.81 21.74
CA LEU A 83 -4.13 9.09 22.78
C LEU A 83 -5.20 8.17 22.18
N VAL A 84 -5.60 7.15 22.90
CA VAL A 84 -6.75 6.32 22.52
C VAL A 84 -8.00 7.21 22.45
N GLY A 85 -8.73 7.13 21.32
CA GLY A 85 -9.90 7.96 21.04
C GLY A 85 -9.61 9.16 20.12
N ASP A 86 -8.36 9.58 19.98
CA ASP A 86 -8.00 10.68 19.09
C ASP A 86 -8.21 10.32 17.63
N SER A 87 -8.62 11.32 16.85
CA SER A 87 -8.72 11.25 15.40
C SER A 87 -7.59 12.06 14.77
N PHE A 88 -7.02 11.53 13.69
CA PHE A 88 -5.95 12.19 12.95
C PHE A 88 -6.14 11.99 11.45
N ASP A 89 -5.48 12.84 10.66
CA ASP A 89 -5.48 12.74 9.22
C ASP A 89 -4.21 12.01 8.74
N LEU A 90 -4.40 11.02 7.87
CA LEU A 90 -3.35 10.30 7.17
C LEU A 90 -3.26 10.86 5.75
N ALA A 91 -2.13 11.46 5.39
CA ALA A 91 -1.88 11.98 4.06
C ALA A 91 -1.11 10.96 3.22
N LEU A 92 -1.71 10.54 2.10
CA LEU A 92 -1.09 9.69 1.09
C LEU A 92 -0.72 10.57 -0.10
N THR A 93 0.55 10.86 -0.27
CA THR A 93 1.04 11.74 -1.34
C THR A 93 1.75 10.91 -2.40
N VAL A 94 1.35 11.06 -3.64
CA VAL A 94 2.03 10.51 -4.82
C VAL A 94 2.49 11.65 -5.72
N GLU A 95 3.72 11.57 -6.19
CA GLU A 95 4.35 12.60 -7.02
C GLU A 95 4.99 11.96 -8.25
N ASN A 96 4.63 12.47 -9.42
CA ASN A 96 5.27 12.12 -10.68
C ASN A 96 6.39 13.15 -10.96
N ARG A 97 7.66 12.70 -10.95
CA ARG A 97 8.82 13.59 -11.17
C ARG A 97 9.38 13.54 -12.58
N LYS A 98 8.59 13.05 -13.52
CA LYS A 98 9.01 12.89 -14.91
C LYS A 98 8.03 13.55 -15.87
N PRO A 99 8.47 13.77 -17.16
CA PRO A 99 7.60 14.34 -18.18
C PRO A 99 6.56 13.34 -18.72
N LEU A 100 6.70 12.03 -18.42
CA LEU A 100 5.75 11.01 -18.86
C LEU A 100 4.52 11.01 -17.93
N PRO A 101 3.32 11.29 -18.45
CA PRO A 101 2.11 11.22 -17.64
C PRO A 101 1.74 9.78 -17.30
N LEU A 102 1.05 9.59 -16.18
CA LEU A 102 0.52 8.32 -15.74
C LEU A 102 -1.00 8.32 -15.94
N PRO A 103 -1.51 7.55 -16.89
CA PRO A 103 -2.94 7.54 -17.21
C PRO A 103 -3.78 7.04 -16.04
N TRP A 104 -3.22 6.14 -15.24
CA TRP A 104 -3.80 5.67 -14.00
C TRP A 104 -2.70 5.26 -13.00
N VAL A 105 -2.97 5.47 -11.74
CA VAL A 105 -2.14 5.03 -10.61
C VAL A 105 -3.07 4.47 -9.55
N LEU A 106 -2.86 3.22 -9.18
CA LEU A 106 -3.55 2.57 -8.06
C LEU A 106 -2.60 2.51 -6.88
N ILE A 107 -3.01 3.10 -5.77
CA ILE A 107 -2.30 3.08 -4.49
C ILE A 107 -3.07 2.13 -3.57
N THR A 108 -2.37 1.16 -3.00
CA THR A 108 -2.91 0.27 -1.98
C THR A 108 -2.07 0.47 -0.71
N GLU A 109 -2.70 1.01 0.32
CA GLU A 109 -2.09 1.23 1.63
C GLU A 109 -2.67 0.27 2.66
N PHE A 110 -1.81 -0.28 3.53
CA PHE A 110 -2.20 -1.20 4.58
C PHE A 110 -2.20 -0.50 5.93
N VAL A 111 -3.37 -0.41 6.53
CA VAL A 111 -3.59 0.22 7.84
C VAL A 111 -3.90 -0.85 8.88
N PRO A 112 -3.20 -0.86 10.04
CA PRO A 112 -3.49 -1.79 11.13
C PRO A 112 -4.91 -1.64 11.69
N THR A 113 -5.59 -2.75 12.03
CA THR A 113 -7.00 -2.77 12.49
C THR A 113 -7.27 -2.03 13.81
N GLY A 114 -6.24 -1.65 14.55
CA GLY A 114 -6.37 -0.77 15.72
C GLY A 114 -6.74 0.67 15.40
N LEU A 115 -6.62 1.06 14.12
CA LEU A 115 -6.97 2.35 13.55
C LEU A 115 -8.23 2.18 12.69
N VAL A 116 -9.26 2.99 12.95
CA VAL A 116 -10.54 2.89 12.23
C VAL A 116 -10.68 4.05 11.28
N LEU A 117 -10.92 3.74 10.01
CA LEU A 117 -11.15 4.69 8.94
C LEU A 117 -12.59 5.20 8.98
N HIS A 118 -12.79 6.52 8.89
CA HIS A 118 -14.11 7.14 8.91
C HIS A 118 -14.82 7.18 7.54
N ARG A 119 -14.13 6.88 6.46
CA ARG A 119 -14.67 6.96 5.11
C ARG A 119 -15.47 5.70 4.76
N LYS A 120 -16.72 5.87 4.28
CA LYS A 120 -17.59 4.77 3.85
C LYS A 120 -17.24 4.19 2.47
N ASP A 121 -16.43 4.91 1.68
CA ASP A 121 -16.17 4.57 0.27
C ASP A 121 -14.86 3.82 0.04
N ALA A 122 -14.05 3.61 1.07
CA ALA A 122 -12.89 2.75 0.96
C ALA A 122 -13.37 1.29 0.88
N MET A 123 -12.99 0.56 -0.16
CA MET A 123 -13.16 -0.90 -0.21
C MET A 123 -12.33 -1.50 0.92
N ILE A 124 -12.98 -1.74 2.05
CA ILE A 124 -12.36 -2.30 3.24
C ILE A 124 -12.30 -3.80 3.05
N ARG A 125 -11.16 -4.33 2.64
CA ARG A 125 -10.83 -5.74 2.84
C ARG A 125 -10.04 -5.86 4.13
N SER A 126 -10.67 -6.35 5.17
CA SER A 126 -9.95 -6.73 6.39
C SER A 126 -9.48 -8.17 6.23
N GLN A 127 -8.19 -8.34 5.97
CA GLN A 127 -7.54 -9.65 5.92
C GLN A 127 -6.31 -9.61 6.83
N PHE A 128 -6.12 -10.62 7.65
CA PHE A 128 -4.97 -10.75 8.57
C PHE A 128 -4.69 -9.56 9.51
N GLY A 129 -5.73 -8.89 10.01
CA GLY A 129 -5.55 -7.77 10.93
C GLY A 129 -5.09 -6.46 10.27
N LEU A 130 -5.24 -6.33 8.97
CA LEU A 130 -4.95 -5.11 8.19
C LEU A 130 -6.21 -4.66 7.45
N THR A 131 -6.34 -3.35 7.31
CA THR A 131 -7.38 -2.71 6.49
C THR A 131 -6.70 -2.15 5.24
N GLU A 132 -7.16 -2.53 4.07
CA GLU A 132 -6.64 -2.03 2.80
C GLU A 132 -7.40 -0.76 2.39
N ILE A 133 -6.66 0.29 2.07
CA ILE A 133 -7.17 1.53 1.46
C ILE A 133 -6.73 1.54 0.01
N HIS A 134 -7.68 1.62 -0.92
CA HIS A 134 -7.42 1.74 -2.35
C HIS A 134 -7.76 3.13 -2.82
N GLU A 135 -6.78 3.82 -3.41
CA GLU A 135 -6.98 5.10 -4.10
C GLU A 135 -6.50 5.00 -5.53
N THR A 136 -7.31 5.53 -6.44
CA THR A 136 -6.99 5.55 -7.88
C THR A 136 -7.00 6.98 -8.37
N THR A 137 -5.97 7.36 -9.10
CA THR A 137 -5.85 8.68 -9.72
C THR A 137 -5.11 8.60 -11.04
N SER A 138 -5.10 9.68 -11.80
CA SER A 138 -4.17 9.93 -12.90
C SER A 138 -3.19 11.00 -12.47
N LEU A 139 -1.98 10.99 -13.02
CA LEU A 139 -0.97 12.01 -12.77
C LEU A 139 -0.45 12.58 -14.09
N SER A 140 -0.56 13.88 -14.23
CA SER A 140 0.07 14.62 -15.32
C SER A 140 1.59 14.69 -15.12
N GLN A 141 2.27 15.36 -16.02
CA GLN A 141 3.71 15.63 -15.93
C GLN A 141 3.99 16.47 -14.67
N TYR A 142 4.95 16.02 -13.85
CA TYR A 142 5.40 16.75 -12.64
C TYR A 142 4.28 17.08 -11.66
N GLU A 143 3.21 16.30 -11.66
CA GLU A 143 2.06 16.51 -10.79
C GLU A 143 2.23 15.76 -9.48
N ARG A 144 1.71 16.39 -8.41
CA ARG A 144 1.61 15.82 -7.08
C ARG A 144 0.15 15.81 -6.63
N VAL A 145 -0.33 14.66 -6.19
CA VAL A 145 -1.68 14.49 -5.64
C VAL A 145 -1.57 13.96 -4.21
N THR A 146 -2.37 14.51 -3.31
CA THR A 146 -2.43 14.10 -1.90
C THR A 146 -3.86 13.71 -1.53
N PHE A 147 -4.03 12.52 -1.01
CA PHE A 147 -5.29 12.03 -0.45
C PHE A 147 -5.25 12.14 1.06
N HIS A 148 -6.34 12.60 1.67
CA HIS A 148 -6.48 12.73 3.10
C HIS A 148 -7.51 11.74 3.62
N HIS A 149 -7.10 10.90 4.56
CA HIS A 149 -7.95 9.92 5.21
C HIS A 149 -8.02 10.19 6.69
N ARG A 150 -9.23 10.34 7.23
CA ARG A 150 -9.43 10.52 8.66
C ARG A 150 -9.56 9.19 9.35
N LEU A 151 -8.67 8.95 10.32
CA LEU A 151 -8.61 7.73 11.12
C LEU A 151 -8.79 8.07 12.60
N THR A 152 -9.34 7.10 13.38
CA THR A 152 -9.42 7.17 14.83
C THR A 152 -8.65 6.03 15.46
N ALA A 153 -7.82 6.34 16.44
CA ALA A 153 -7.06 5.37 17.22
C ALA A 153 -7.95 4.70 18.28
N ARG A 154 -8.36 3.45 18.04
CA ARG A 154 -9.23 2.72 19.00
C ARG A 154 -8.47 1.90 20.03
N ARG A 155 -7.24 1.55 19.78
CA ARG A 155 -6.42 0.75 20.68
C ARG A 155 -5.06 1.39 20.86
N ARG A 156 -4.51 1.28 22.08
CA ARG A 156 -3.12 1.66 22.36
C ARG A 156 -2.16 0.70 21.65
N GLY A 157 -1.03 1.20 21.20
CA GLY A 157 -0.01 0.39 20.55
C GLY A 157 0.95 1.19 19.70
N HIS A 158 1.92 0.49 19.14
CA HIS A 158 2.82 1.00 18.12
C HIS A 158 2.32 0.51 16.76
N TYR A 159 2.01 1.43 15.88
CA TYR A 159 1.48 1.16 14.55
C TYR A 159 2.50 1.55 13.50
N ALA A 160 2.84 0.64 12.60
CA ALA A 160 3.65 0.90 11.43
C ALA A 160 2.75 0.89 10.20
N PHE A 161 2.86 1.91 9.36
CA PHE A 161 2.18 1.98 8.06
C PHE A 161 3.07 1.34 6.99
N GLY A 162 2.47 0.58 6.09
CA GLY A 162 3.13 -0.14 5.02
C GLY A 162 3.21 -1.65 5.23
N PRO A 163 3.71 -2.40 4.24
CA PRO A 163 4.25 -1.93 2.96
C PRO A 163 3.16 -1.43 2.01
N SER A 164 3.36 -0.27 1.41
CA SER A 164 2.45 0.28 0.41
C SER A 164 2.71 -0.32 -0.96
N ARG A 165 1.67 -0.51 -1.77
CA ARG A 165 1.77 -0.99 -3.15
C ARG A 165 1.27 0.08 -4.10
N ILE A 166 2.04 0.33 -5.14
CA ILE A 166 1.66 1.24 -6.22
C ILE A 166 1.67 0.44 -7.51
N ALA A 167 0.57 0.54 -8.25
CA ALA A 167 0.46 -0.03 -9.58
C ALA A 167 0.15 1.07 -10.59
N SER A 168 0.72 0.96 -11.78
CA SER A 168 0.46 1.83 -12.93
C SER A 168 0.80 1.08 -14.20
N GLY A 169 0.37 1.58 -15.35
CA GLY A 169 0.61 0.90 -16.61
C GLY A 169 0.44 1.80 -17.81
N ASP A 170 0.27 1.17 -18.95
CA ASP A 170 0.00 1.85 -20.20
C ASP A 170 -1.49 2.27 -20.31
N ILE A 171 -1.77 3.12 -21.29
CA ILE A 171 -3.12 3.67 -21.54
C ILE A 171 -4.11 2.56 -21.94
N PHE A 172 -3.64 1.50 -22.57
CA PHE A 172 -4.48 0.41 -23.08
C PHE A 172 -4.69 -0.72 -22.07
N GLY A 173 -3.96 -0.71 -20.95
CA GLY A 173 -4.04 -1.74 -19.90
C GLY A 173 -3.42 -3.09 -20.29
N PHE A 174 -2.58 -3.14 -21.33
CA PHE A 174 -1.90 -4.38 -21.73
C PHE A 174 -0.78 -4.79 -20.77
N TYR A 175 -0.13 -3.82 -20.16
CA TYR A 175 0.99 -4.02 -19.26
C TYR A 175 0.82 -3.22 -17.97
N GLU A 176 1.04 -3.89 -16.87
CA GLU A 176 1.02 -3.30 -15.54
C GLU A 176 2.41 -3.40 -14.91
N ALA A 177 2.86 -2.32 -14.30
CA ALA A 177 4.03 -2.26 -13.45
C ALA A 177 3.58 -2.09 -11.99
N ARG A 178 4.21 -2.81 -11.08
CA ARG A 178 3.94 -2.73 -9.64
C ARG A 178 5.22 -2.39 -8.89
N LEU A 179 5.11 -1.44 -7.98
CA LEU A 179 6.19 -1.00 -7.12
C LEU A 179 5.74 -1.18 -5.67
N GLY A 180 6.50 -1.95 -4.89
CA GLY A 180 6.40 -1.94 -3.44
C GLY A 180 7.16 -0.72 -2.90
N SER A 181 6.51 0.14 -2.15
CA SER A 181 7.20 1.25 -1.49
C SER A 181 7.94 0.73 -0.26
N HIS A 182 9.27 0.78 -0.30
CA HIS A 182 10.14 0.42 0.83
C HIS A 182 10.73 1.65 1.52
N ARG A 183 10.07 2.81 1.39
CA ARG A 183 10.46 3.92 2.26
C ARG A 183 10.27 3.50 3.71
N ARG A 184 11.11 4.05 4.59
CA ARG A 184 11.07 3.76 6.03
C ARG A 184 9.63 3.75 6.51
N PRO A 185 9.18 2.66 7.17
CA PRO A 185 7.82 2.60 7.67
C PRO A 185 7.61 3.80 8.58
N THR A 186 6.60 4.59 8.27
CA THR A 186 6.18 5.66 9.16
C THR A 186 5.49 5.02 10.36
N SER A 187 5.90 5.38 11.56
CA SER A 187 5.36 4.82 12.80
C SER A 187 4.51 5.83 13.55
N LEU A 188 3.46 5.32 14.18
CA LEU A 188 2.55 6.05 15.04
C LEU A 188 2.48 5.36 16.39
N VAL A 189 2.61 6.11 17.48
CA VAL A 189 2.47 5.60 18.84
C VAL A 189 1.16 6.11 19.45
N VAL A 190 0.32 5.18 19.86
CA VAL A 190 -0.94 5.50 20.55
C VAL A 190 -0.82 5.13 22.02
N TYR A 191 -0.88 6.14 22.87
CA TYR A 191 -0.82 6.00 24.32
C TYR A 191 -2.20 5.68 24.91
N PRO A 192 -2.27 5.01 26.06
CA PRO A 192 -3.51 4.83 26.78
C PRO A 192 -4.07 6.18 27.25
N GLN A 193 -5.37 6.27 27.34
CA GLN A 193 -6.02 7.43 27.93
C GLN A 193 -5.72 7.48 29.42
N THR A 194 -5.27 8.65 29.91
CA THR A 194 -5.02 8.88 31.33
C THR A 194 -6.34 9.23 32.01
N VAL A 195 -6.69 8.49 33.03
CA VAL A 195 -7.87 8.80 33.89
C VAL A 195 -7.35 9.49 35.13
N PRO A 196 -7.83 10.69 35.48
CA PRO A 196 -7.45 11.36 36.74
C PRO A 196 -7.86 10.51 37.95
N LEU A 197 -6.93 10.32 38.89
CA LEU A 197 -7.10 9.54 40.11
C LEU A 197 -8.38 9.85 40.91
N PRO A 198 -8.89 11.11 40.99
CA PRO A 198 -10.12 11.43 41.70
C PRO A 198 -11.38 10.68 41.21
N TYR A 199 -11.39 10.28 39.91
CA TYR A 199 -12.52 9.53 39.34
C TYR A 199 -12.48 8.03 39.63
N LEU A 200 -11.38 7.51 40.17
CA LEU A 200 -11.24 6.08 40.42
C LEU A 200 -11.82 5.61 41.75
N ASN A 201 -12.29 6.52 42.59
CA ASN A 201 -12.89 6.20 43.88
C ASN A 201 -12.14 5.06 44.62
N LEU A 202 -10.82 5.15 44.65
CA LEU A 202 -9.96 4.16 45.28
C LEU A 202 -10.10 4.34 46.81
N HIS A 203 -11.07 3.68 47.37
CA HIS A 203 -11.15 3.54 48.81
C HIS A 203 -10.10 2.51 49.23
N SER A 204 -8.95 3.01 49.67
CA SER A 204 -7.96 2.15 50.31
C SER A 204 -8.52 1.76 51.69
N ALA A 205 -9.03 0.55 51.82
CA ALA A 205 -9.47 0.00 53.09
C ALA A 205 -8.30 -0.28 54.06
N ARG A 206 -7.09 -0.10 53.64
CA ARG A 206 -5.88 -0.26 54.47
C ARG A 206 -4.89 0.83 54.17
N PRO A 207 -4.62 1.78 55.06
CA PRO A 207 -3.50 2.70 54.95
C PRO A 207 -2.20 1.86 54.94
N ILE A 208 -1.34 2.10 53.94
CA ILE A 208 -0.02 1.48 53.83
C ILE A 208 0.75 1.84 55.09
N GLY A 209 0.95 0.87 56.00
CA GLY A 209 1.83 1.08 57.15
C GLY A 209 1.52 0.29 58.41
N ASP A 210 0.33 -0.33 58.54
CA ASP A 210 -0.03 -1.04 59.79
C ASP A 210 0.02 -2.59 59.72
N SER A 211 0.96 -3.15 58.98
CA SER A 211 1.34 -4.54 59.20
C SER A 211 2.63 -4.58 60.02
N LEU A 212 2.50 -4.45 61.32
CA LEU A 212 3.51 -4.94 62.22
C LEU A 212 3.68 -6.44 62.00
N SER A 213 4.80 -6.81 61.33
CA SER A 213 5.20 -8.20 61.25
C SER A 213 5.50 -8.72 62.64
N ARG A 214 4.57 -9.49 63.23
CA ARG A 214 4.80 -10.31 64.40
C ARG A 214 5.43 -11.64 63.97
N ASP A 215 6.55 -11.59 63.45
CA ASP A 215 7.38 -12.81 63.28
C ASP A 215 8.71 -12.63 64.04
N SER A 216 8.58 -12.68 65.35
CA SER A 216 9.73 -12.90 66.23
C SER A 216 9.96 -14.40 66.28
N ARG A 217 10.74 -14.93 65.35
CA ARG A 217 11.39 -16.22 65.49
C ARG A 217 12.44 -16.08 66.60
N VAL A 218 12.09 -16.61 67.74
CA VAL A 218 13.06 -16.93 68.79
C VAL A 218 13.75 -18.21 68.34
N ASP A 219 14.98 -18.09 67.89
CA ASP A 219 15.87 -19.24 67.76
C ASP A 219 16.38 -19.55 69.17
N ASP A 220 15.81 -20.60 69.79
CA ASP A 220 16.39 -21.27 70.95
C ASP A 220 17.22 -22.46 70.46
N LEU A 221 18.55 -22.36 70.66
CA LEU A 221 19.60 -23.37 70.97
C LEU A 221 19.50 -24.74 70.29
#